data_7197569bc85321445c774ef1fc1d94ae
#
_entry.id   7197569bc85321445c774ef1fc1d94ae
#
_cell.length_a   1.000
_cell.length_b   1.000
_cell.length_c   1.000
_cell.angle_alpha   90.00
_cell.angle_beta   90.00
_cell.angle_gamma   90.00
#
_symmetry.space_group_name_H-M   'P 1'
#
loop_
_entity.id
_entity.type
_entity.pdbx_description
1 polymer ?
#
loop_
_entity_poly.entity_id
_entity_poly.type
_entity_poly.pdbx_seq_one_letter_code
_entity_poly.pdbx_strand_id
1 'polypeptide(L)'
;MDESKALLILKLRQIGVSNPEILDCIESIDRSHFVSKSFLDRFMEDIALPIDCGQTVSQPSLVGFMTQQLEIPRRSKVLEIGTGSGYQTAILARLSSRVYSIERYKKLVDIAKRRLENLNISNVIIILRDGFFGYSHQAPFDRVIVTAAVEEIPSLVVDQLKIGGIMIVPVGLPNQKQSLLKVVKTEKGLDIKELMSVRFVQMKEGLVNI
;
A
#
# COMPACT_ATOMS: atom_id res chain seq x y z
N MET A 1 21.27 13.35 11.74
CA MET A 1 20.00 12.59 11.54
C MET A 1 18.97 13.27 12.41
N ASP A 2 17.81 13.63 11.87
CA ASP A 2 16.71 14.22 12.65
C ASP A 2 16.27 13.16 13.70
N GLU A 3 16.15 13.57 14.97
CA GLU A 3 15.79 12.69 16.09
C GLU A 3 14.48 11.93 15.83
N SER A 4 13.52 12.61 15.19
CA SER A 4 12.23 12.01 14.79
C SER A 4 12.38 10.91 13.76
N LYS A 5 13.30 11.04 12.79
CA LYS A 5 13.60 9.98 11.81
C LYS A 5 14.26 8.78 12.49
N ALA A 6 15.23 9.01 13.36
CA ALA A 6 15.89 7.94 14.10
C ALA A 6 14.88 7.13 14.94
N LEU A 7 13.97 7.82 15.61
CA LEU A 7 12.90 7.20 16.40
C LEU A 7 11.96 6.37 15.54
N LEU A 8 11.59 6.87 14.35
CA LEU A 8 10.75 6.13 13.40
C LEU A 8 11.45 4.85 12.92
N ILE A 9 12.72 4.93 12.53
CA ILE A 9 13.49 3.75 12.11
C ILE A 9 13.61 2.72 13.27
N LEU A 10 13.78 3.18 14.51
CA LEU A 10 13.79 2.29 15.67
C LEU A 10 12.45 1.55 15.81
N LYS A 11 11.32 2.25 15.68
CA LYS A 11 9.98 1.63 15.72
C LYS A 11 9.77 0.61 14.61
N LEU A 12 10.20 0.92 13.39
CA LEU A 12 10.17 -0.03 12.28
C LEU A 12 10.91 -1.31 12.61
N ARG A 13 12.11 -1.21 13.18
CA ARG A 13 12.89 -2.38 13.59
C ARG A 13 12.22 -3.17 14.72
N GLN A 14 11.58 -2.50 15.67
CA GLN A 14 10.85 -3.15 16.77
C GLN A 14 9.69 -4.02 16.30
N ILE A 15 9.02 -3.64 15.22
CA ILE A 15 7.93 -4.46 14.61
C ILE A 15 8.44 -5.47 13.58
N GLY A 16 9.77 -5.64 13.47
CA GLY A 16 10.40 -6.64 12.63
C GLY A 16 10.75 -6.20 11.21
N VAL A 17 10.69 -4.89 10.89
CA VAL A 17 11.17 -4.39 9.59
C VAL A 17 12.69 -4.31 9.64
N SER A 18 13.34 -5.21 8.92
CA SER A 18 14.81 -5.37 8.91
C SER A 18 15.44 -5.15 7.53
N ASN A 19 14.65 -5.17 6.47
CA ASN A 19 15.15 -4.97 5.10
C ASN A 19 15.70 -3.55 4.93
N PRO A 20 17.01 -3.39 4.63
CA PRO A 20 17.65 -2.09 4.56
C PRO A 20 17.11 -1.22 3.41
N GLU A 21 16.71 -1.80 2.27
CA GLU A 21 16.14 -1.05 1.14
C GLU A 21 14.78 -0.43 1.52
N ILE A 22 13.97 -1.11 2.34
CA ILE A 22 12.68 -0.59 2.83
C ILE A 22 12.91 0.52 3.85
N LEU A 23 13.85 0.33 4.77
CA LEU A 23 14.21 1.36 5.76
C LEU A 23 14.72 2.63 5.07
N ASP A 24 15.60 2.48 4.06
CA ASP A 24 16.11 3.58 3.24
C ASP A 24 14.97 4.30 2.49
N CYS A 25 14.03 3.56 1.90
CA CYS A 25 12.86 4.16 1.24
C CYS A 25 12.02 5.01 2.21
N ILE A 26 11.75 4.52 3.42
CA ILE A 26 10.95 5.25 4.43
C ILE A 26 11.71 6.48 4.96
N GLU A 27 13.03 6.38 5.09
CA GLU A 27 13.88 7.49 5.53
C GLU A 27 14.01 8.57 4.45
N SER A 28 14.15 8.19 3.17
CA SER A 28 14.41 9.08 2.05
C SER A 28 13.16 9.71 1.45
N ILE A 29 12.01 9.03 1.50
CA ILE A 29 10.74 9.56 1.00
C ILE A 29 10.08 10.41 2.09
N ASP A 30 10.15 11.73 1.94
CA ASP A 30 9.55 12.67 2.88
C ASP A 30 8.02 12.55 2.90
N ARG A 31 7.49 12.00 4.01
CA ARG A 31 6.05 11.78 4.20
C ARG A 31 5.25 13.09 4.24
N SER A 32 5.88 14.24 4.49
CA SER A 32 5.22 15.55 4.47
C SER A 32 4.53 15.85 3.13
N HIS A 33 5.06 15.33 2.02
CA HIS A 33 4.45 15.44 0.69
C HIS A 33 3.11 14.71 0.56
N PHE A 34 2.80 13.78 1.46
CA PHE A 34 1.65 12.88 1.37
C PHE A 34 0.55 13.14 2.42
N VAL A 35 0.80 14.02 3.36
CA VAL A 35 -0.17 14.45 4.37
C VAL A 35 -0.90 15.72 3.95
N SER A 36 -2.03 16.02 4.58
CA SER A 36 -2.69 17.31 4.39
C SER A 36 -1.96 18.42 5.17
N LYS A 37 -2.13 19.67 4.73
CA LYS A 37 -1.48 20.84 5.37
C LYS A 37 -1.77 20.93 6.87
N SER A 38 -2.95 20.51 7.31
CA SER A 38 -3.37 20.52 8.72
C SER A 38 -2.62 19.53 9.61
N PHE A 39 -1.83 18.62 9.05
CA PHE A 39 -1.10 17.58 9.77
C PHE A 39 0.42 17.58 9.46
N LEU A 40 0.92 18.71 8.93
CA LEU A 40 2.35 18.85 8.62
C LEU A 40 3.25 18.81 9.86
N ASP A 41 2.75 19.20 11.02
CA ASP A 41 3.44 19.11 12.31
C ASP A 41 3.55 17.66 12.83
N ARG A 42 2.74 16.74 12.27
CA ARG A 42 2.61 15.35 12.72
C ARG A 42 3.07 14.32 11.69
N PHE A 43 3.64 14.75 10.56
CA PHE A 43 3.98 13.83 9.45
C PHE A 43 5.00 12.76 9.84
N MET A 44 5.84 13.01 10.85
CA MET A 44 6.82 12.07 11.37
C MET A 44 6.26 11.10 12.42
N GLU A 45 5.06 11.36 12.94
CA GLU A 45 4.45 10.45 13.91
C GLU A 45 4.10 9.11 13.26
N ASP A 46 4.31 8.02 14.00
CA ASP A 46 3.96 6.67 13.54
C ASP A 46 2.47 6.36 13.77
N ILE A 47 1.62 7.15 13.12
CA ILE A 47 0.16 7.04 13.15
C ILE A 47 -0.43 7.21 11.76
N ALA A 48 -1.65 6.70 11.56
CA ALA A 48 -2.44 7.05 10.38
C ALA A 48 -2.95 8.49 10.49
N LEU A 49 -2.87 9.26 9.40
CA LEU A 49 -3.32 10.66 9.34
C LEU A 49 -4.43 10.82 8.29
N PRO A 50 -5.46 11.65 8.58
CA PRO A 50 -6.54 11.91 7.62
C PRO A 50 -6.05 12.57 6.34
N ILE A 51 -6.66 12.17 5.22
CA ILE A 51 -6.52 12.80 3.91
C ILE A 51 -7.91 13.10 3.32
N ASP A 52 -7.94 13.64 2.10
CA ASP A 52 -9.21 13.91 1.40
C ASP A 52 -10.09 12.65 1.26
N CYS A 53 -11.36 12.87 0.96
CA CYS A 53 -12.37 11.84 0.73
C CYS A 53 -12.61 10.92 1.95
N GLY A 54 -12.34 11.37 3.17
CA GLY A 54 -12.48 10.59 4.39
C GLY A 54 -11.55 9.38 4.47
N GLN A 55 -10.44 9.40 3.72
CA GLN A 55 -9.43 8.37 3.73
C GLN A 55 -8.26 8.73 4.66
N THR A 56 -7.26 7.85 4.76
CA THR A 56 -6.07 8.09 5.59
C THR A 56 -4.80 7.71 4.83
N VAL A 57 -3.70 8.39 5.13
CA VAL A 57 -2.37 7.86 4.88
C VAL A 57 -1.99 6.96 6.05
N SER A 58 -1.58 5.73 5.76
CA SER A 58 -1.24 4.74 6.78
C SER A 58 -0.01 5.15 7.60
N GLN A 59 0.10 4.60 8.83
CA GLN A 59 1.28 4.78 9.67
C GLN A 59 2.53 4.19 8.99
N PRO A 60 3.67 4.86 9.08
CA PRO A 60 4.91 4.43 8.40
C PRO A 60 5.36 3.02 8.78
N SER A 61 5.23 2.64 10.04
CA SER A 61 5.61 1.29 10.48
C SER A 61 4.79 0.20 9.80
N LEU A 62 3.48 0.40 9.66
CA LEU A 62 2.62 -0.57 8.96
C LEU A 62 2.93 -0.62 7.46
N VAL A 63 3.20 0.53 6.83
CA VAL A 63 3.64 0.60 5.43
C VAL A 63 4.93 -0.21 5.24
N GLY A 64 5.94 -0.02 6.10
CA GLY A 64 7.20 -0.76 6.05
C GLY A 64 6.99 -2.26 6.27
N PHE A 65 6.18 -2.64 7.26
CA PHE A 65 5.88 -4.03 7.55
C PHE A 65 5.18 -4.73 6.38
N MET A 66 4.10 -4.14 5.85
CA MET A 66 3.37 -4.70 4.69
C MET A 66 4.28 -4.83 3.46
N THR A 67 5.12 -3.82 3.21
CA THR A 67 6.09 -3.85 2.10
C THR A 67 7.11 -4.96 2.27
N GLN A 68 7.62 -5.18 3.50
CA GLN A 68 8.56 -6.28 3.75
C GLN A 68 7.91 -7.64 3.55
N GLN A 69 6.66 -7.82 3.96
CA GLN A 69 5.94 -9.09 3.78
C GLN A 69 5.63 -9.41 2.32
N LEU A 70 5.65 -8.42 1.43
CA LEU A 70 5.52 -8.63 -0.02
C LEU A 70 6.76 -9.29 -0.63
N GLU A 71 7.94 -9.19 -0.02
CA GLU A 71 9.18 -9.78 -0.56
C GLU A 71 9.39 -9.40 -2.03
N ILE A 72 9.44 -8.09 -2.32
CA ILE A 72 9.41 -7.54 -3.69
C ILE A 72 10.72 -7.83 -4.43
N PRO A 73 10.73 -8.62 -5.53
CA PRO A 73 11.91 -8.75 -6.37
C PRO A 73 12.15 -7.46 -7.16
N ARG A 74 13.41 -7.06 -7.35
CA ARG A 74 13.78 -5.78 -8.03
C ARG A 74 13.13 -5.56 -9.41
N ARG A 75 12.86 -6.60 -10.17
CA ARG A 75 12.25 -6.52 -11.51
C ARG A 75 10.76 -6.86 -11.52
N SER A 76 10.10 -6.75 -10.39
CA SER A 76 8.70 -7.13 -10.25
C SER A 76 7.74 -6.09 -10.80
N LYS A 77 6.57 -6.57 -11.17
CA LYS A 77 5.37 -5.82 -11.49
C LYS A 77 4.39 -5.93 -10.32
N VAL A 78 4.07 -4.79 -9.72
CA VAL A 78 3.23 -4.71 -8.51
C VAL A 78 1.88 -4.12 -8.84
N LEU A 79 0.81 -4.71 -8.30
CA LEU A 79 -0.52 -4.11 -8.25
C LEU A 79 -0.77 -3.59 -6.83
N GLU A 80 -1.16 -2.33 -6.72
CA GLU A 80 -1.66 -1.71 -5.50
C GLU A 80 -3.15 -1.41 -5.66
N ILE A 81 -3.95 -1.73 -4.64
CA ILE A 81 -5.36 -1.37 -4.57
C ILE A 81 -5.56 -0.42 -3.39
N GLY A 82 -5.90 0.84 -3.69
CA GLY A 82 -5.97 1.95 -2.75
C GLY A 82 -4.73 2.83 -2.81
N THR A 83 -4.60 3.68 -3.83
CA THR A 83 -3.51 4.66 -3.96
C THR A 83 -3.50 5.65 -2.79
N GLY A 84 -4.68 6.14 -2.40
CA GLY A 84 -4.85 7.11 -1.34
C GLY A 84 -3.99 8.36 -1.55
N SER A 85 -3.08 8.61 -0.61
CA SER A 85 -2.14 9.74 -0.68
C SER A 85 -1.03 9.58 -1.73
N GLY A 86 -0.73 8.33 -2.14
CA GLY A 86 0.42 7.96 -2.95
C GLY A 86 1.69 7.57 -2.16
N TYR A 87 1.66 7.58 -0.81
CA TYR A 87 2.83 7.29 0.02
C TYR A 87 3.31 5.84 -0.14
N GLN A 88 2.40 4.86 0.02
CA GLN A 88 2.72 3.44 -0.22
C GLN A 88 3.16 3.23 -1.68
N THR A 89 2.48 3.88 -2.63
CA THR A 89 2.82 3.83 -4.06
C THR A 89 4.25 4.29 -4.34
N ALA A 90 4.70 5.38 -3.71
CA ALA A 90 6.06 5.91 -3.86
C ALA A 90 7.12 4.92 -3.35
N ILE A 91 6.86 4.25 -2.21
CA ILE A 91 7.75 3.21 -1.66
C ILE A 91 7.81 2.00 -2.59
N LEU A 92 6.66 1.51 -3.07
CA LEU A 92 6.61 0.41 -4.03
C LEU A 92 7.38 0.72 -5.32
N ALA A 93 7.27 1.96 -5.80
CA ALA A 93 7.96 2.40 -7.01
C ALA A 93 9.49 2.37 -6.88
N ARG A 94 10.04 2.64 -5.70
CA ARG A 94 11.49 2.53 -5.44
C ARG A 94 12.00 1.10 -5.42
N LEU A 95 11.12 0.15 -5.08
CA LEU A 95 11.47 -1.26 -4.85
C LEU A 95 11.13 -2.18 -6.03
N SER A 96 10.38 -1.70 -7.04
CA SER A 96 9.89 -2.52 -8.14
C SER A 96 10.16 -1.88 -9.51
N SER A 97 10.02 -2.65 -10.58
CA SER A 97 10.19 -2.11 -11.95
C SER A 97 8.97 -1.32 -12.42
N ARG A 98 7.78 -1.69 -12.00
CA ARG A 98 6.52 -1.06 -12.39
C ARG A 98 5.45 -1.23 -11.31
N VAL A 99 4.73 -0.15 -11.01
CA VAL A 99 3.56 -0.17 -10.13
C VAL A 99 2.31 0.22 -10.93
N TYR A 100 1.28 -0.57 -10.80
CA TYR A 100 -0.08 -0.23 -11.21
C TYR A 100 -0.89 0.00 -9.93
N SER A 101 -1.40 1.22 -9.74
CA SER A 101 -2.11 1.60 -8.53
C SER A 101 -3.54 1.98 -8.87
N ILE A 102 -4.50 1.36 -8.20
CA ILE A 102 -5.93 1.59 -8.41
C ILE A 102 -6.46 2.48 -7.30
N GLU A 103 -7.24 3.49 -7.70
CA GLU A 103 -7.94 4.38 -6.79
C GLU A 103 -9.36 4.63 -7.31
N ARG A 104 -10.35 4.63 -6.40
CA ARG A 104 -11.75 4.87 -6.75
C ARG A 104 -12.16 6.34 -6.73
N TYR A 105 -11.41 7.19 -6.00
CA TYR A 105 -11.69 8.63 -5.89
C TYR A 105 -10.88 9.41 -6.91
N LYS A 106 -11.57 10.05 -7.89
CA LYS A 106 -10.90 10.89 -8.91
C LYS A 106 -10.00 11.95 -8.31
N LYS A 107 -10.45 12.61 -7.23
CA LYS A 107 -9.67 13.62 -6.51
C LYS A 107 -8.34 13.06 -6.00
N LEU A 108 -8.34 11.87 -5.40
CA LEU A 108 -7.11 11.24 -4.88
C LEU A 108 -6.18 10.80 -6.01
N VAL A 109 -6.72 10.30 -7.13
CA VAL A 109 -5.93 10.00 -8.34
C VAL A 109 -5.15 11.23 -8.79
N ASP A 110 -5.80 12.39 -8.91
CA ASP A 110 -5.18 13.63 -9.40
C ASP A 110 -4.15 14.18 -8.43
N ILE A 111 -4.41 14.08 -7.12
CA ILE A 111 -3.48 14.49 -6.07
C ILE A 111 -2.25 13.59 -6.08
N ALA A 112 -2.43 12.27 -6.09
CA ALA A 112 -1.33 11.31 -6.05
C ALA A 112 -0.44 11.41 -7.30
N LYS A 113 -1.02 11.57 -8.50
CA LYS A 113 -0.26 11.78 -9.73
C LYS A 113 0.68 12.98 -9.61
N ARG A 114 0.15 14.15 -9.22
CA ARG A 114 0.97 15.37 -9.06
C ARG A 114 2.09 15.19 -8.02
N ARG A 115 1.82 14.49 -6.91
CA ARG A 115 2.82 14.22 -5.87
C ARG A 115 3.95 13.35 -6.40
N LEU A 116 3.62 12.27 -7.11
CA LEU A 116 4.62 11.36 -7.69
C LEU A 116 5.43 12.02 -8.80
N GLU A 117 4.81 12.85 -9.64
CA GLU A 117 5.48 13.67 -10.66
C GLU A 117 6.49 14.63 -10.01
N ASN A 118 6.10 15.35 -8.96
CA ASN A 118 6.98 16.26 -8.22
C ASN A 118 8.18 15.54 -7.56
N LEU A 119 8.05 14.26 -7.26
CA LEU A 119 9.12 13.41 -6.73
C LEU A 119 9.91 12.69 -7.82
N ASN A 120 9.66 13.01 -9.11
CA ASN A 120 10.28 12.36 -10.27
C ASN A 120 10.10 10.83 -10.31
N ILE A 121 8.96 10.33 -9.82
CA ILE A 121 8.61 8.91 -9.85
C ILE A 121 7.82 8.63 -11.13
N SER A 122 8.45 7.95 -12.11
CA SER A 122 7.91 7.75 -13.46
C SER A 122 7.46 6.32 -13.77
N ASN A 123 7.77 5.36 -12.90
CA ASN A 123 7.44 3.94 -13.10
C ASN A 123 6.09 3.51 -12.47
N VAL A 124 5.18 4.47 -12.26
CA VAL A 124 3.84 4.26 -11.69
C VAL A 124 2.77 4.62 -12.71
N ILE A 125 1.71 3.81 -12.76
CA ILE A 125 0.47 4.12 -13.49
C ILE A 125 -0.67 4.09 -12.48
N ILE A 126 -1.28 5.26 -12.22
CA ILE A 126 -2.46 5.36 -11.36
C ILE A 126 -3.72 5.31 -12.23
N ILE A 127 -4.64 4.42 -11.88
CA ILE A 127 -5.85 4.12 -12.62
C ILE A 127 -7.07 4.44 -11.76
N LEU A 128 -7.97 5.30 -12.29
CA LEU A 128 -9.29 5.49 -11.71
C LEU A 128 -10.14 4.27 -12.00
N ARG A 129 -10.32 3.40 -11.00
CA ARG A 129 -11.05 2.13 -11.18
C ARG A 129 -11.54 1.59 -9.84
N ASP A 130 -12.56 0.73 -9.90
CA ASP A 130 -12.98 -0.08 -8.78
C ASP A 130 -11.94 -1.17 -8.48
N GLY A 131 -11.44 -1.18 -7.24
CA GLY A 131 -10.38 -2.09 -6.80
C GLY A 131 -10.79 -3.56 -6.74
N PHE A 132 -12.08 -3.87 -6.58
CA PHE A 132 -12.57 -5.25 -6.55
C PHE A 132 -12.25 -6.04 -7.84
N PHE A 133 -12.15 -5.35 -8.97
CA PHE A 133 -11.83 -5.97 -10.26
C PHE A 133 -10.34 -6.06 -10.56
N GLY A 134 -9.48 -5.50 -9.71
CA GLY A 134 -8.06 -5.42 -10.00
C GLY A 134 -7.76 -4.74 -11.34
N TYR A 135 -6.69 -5.21 -12.02
CA TYR A 135 -6.29 -4.68 -13.34
C TYR A 135 -5.86 -5.79 -14.30
N SER A 136 -6.82 -6.59 -14.76
CA SER A 136 -6.60 -7.78 -15.60
C SER A 136 -5.83 -7.52 -16.90
N HIS A 137 -5.96 -6.30 -17.49
CA HIS A 137 -5.22 -5.91 -18.71
C HIS A 137 -3.70 -5.99 -18.56
N GLN A 138 -3.19 -5.94 -17.34
CA GLN A 138 -1.76 -5.99 -17.05
C GLN A 138 -1.37 -7.21 -16.21
N ALA A 139 -2.31 -8.11 -15.96
CA ALA A 139 -2.01 -9.38 -15.30
C ALA A 139 -1.06 -10.26 -16.16
N PRO A 140 -0.32 -11.19 -15.57
CA PRO A 140 -0.25 -11.45 -14.15
C PRO A 140 0.74 -10.51 -13.41
N PHE A 141 0.51 -10.31 -12.10
CA PHE A 141 1.35 -9.51 -11.20
C PHE A 141 2.25 -10.41 -10.35
N ASP A 142 3.47 -9.94 -10.07
CA ASP A 142 4.38 -10.63 -9.17
C ASP A 142 3.96 -10.45 -7.70
N ARG A 143 3.43 -9.25 -7.38
CA ARG A 143 3.03 -8.84 -6.04
C ARG A 143 1.75 -8.03 -6.09
N VAL A 144 0.91 -8.19 -5.08
CA VAL A 144 -0.32 -7.41 -4.89
C VAL A 144 -0.35 -6.88 -3.47
N ILE A 145 -0.68 -5.62 -3.29
CA ILE A 145 -0.97 -5.04 -1.98
C ILE A 145 -2.34 -4.38 -1.99
N VAL A 146 -3.14 -4.66 -0.96
CA VAL A 146 -4.44 -4.03 -0.75
C VAL A 146 -4.35 -3.16 0.50
N THR A 147 -4.62 -1.88 0.35
CA THR A 147 -4.49 -0.88 1.43
C THR A 147 -5.84 -0.45 2.01
N ALA A 148 -6.88 -1.21 1.73
CA ALA A 148 -8.22 -1.10 2.30
C ALA A 148 -8.69 -2.49 2.74
N ALA A 149 -9.48 -2.59 3.81
CA ALA A 149 -9.98 -3.87 4.28
C ALA A 149 -11.08 -4.42 3.38
N VAL A 150 -11.03 -5.72 3.15
CA VAL A 150 -12.06 -6.49 2.44
C VAL A 150 -12.76 -7.45 3.41
N GLU A 151 -13.99 -7.85 3.10
CA GLU A 151 -14.70 -8.84 3.93
C GLU A 151 -14.10 -10.23 3.75
N GLU A 152 -13.70 -10.58 2.53
CA GLU A 152 -13.04 -11.82 2.16
C GLU A 152 -11.95 -11.58 1.10
N ILE A 153 -11.06 -12.54 0.92
CA ILE A 153 -9.97 -12.44 -0.06
C ILE A 153 -10.56 -12.31 -1.47
N PRO A 154 -10.23 -11.22 -2.22
CA PRO A 154 -10.85 -10.93 -3.51
C PRO A 154 -10.37 -11.89 -4.60
N SER A 155 -11.19 -12.88 -4.97
CA SER A 155 -10.84 -13.94 -5.93
C SER A 155 -10.38 -13.39 -7.28
N LEU A 156 -11.09 -12.39 -7.82
CA LEU A 156 -10.73 -11.74 -9.09
C LEU A 156 -9.33 -11.11 -9.07
N VAL A 157 -8.87 -10.65 -7.91
CA VAL A 157 -7.51 -10.09 -7.76
C VAL A 157 -6.49 -11.21 -7.59
N VAL A 158 -6.85 -12.29 -6.86
CA VAL A 158 -6.01 -13.49 -6.73
C VAL A 158 -5.75 -14.13 -8.09
N ASP A 159 -6.76 -14.17 -8.98
CA ASP A 159 -6.59 -14.73 -10.34
C ASP A 159 -5.52 -13.97 -11.13
N GLN A 160 -5.34 -12.69 -10.87
CA GLN A 160 -4.33 -11.84 -11.50
C GLN A 160 -2.93 -11.97 -10.89
N LEU A 161 -2.76 -12.75 -9.83
CA LEU A 161 -1.46 -13.02 -9.20
C LEU A 161 -0.76 -14.17 -9.93
N LYS A 162 0.55 -14.09 -10.14
CA LYS A 162 1.37 -15.22 -10.64
C LYS A 162 1.37 -16.38 -9.65
N ILE A 163 1.60 -17.59 -10.12
CA ILE A 163 2.02 -18.69 -9.26
C ILE A 163 3.35 -18.31 -8.59
N GLY A 164 3.46 -18.51 -7.28
CA GLY A 164 4.56 -18.00 -6.44
C GLY A 164 4.45 -16.49 -6.11
N GLY A 165 3.41 -15.82 -6.62
CA GLY A 165 3.13 -14.43 -6.28
C GLY A 165 2.57 -14.28 -4.87
N ILE A 166 2.79 -13.10 -4.27
CA ILE A 166 2.38 -12.78 -2.90
C ILE A 166 1.39 -11.62 -2.92
N MET A 167 0.29 -11.77 -2.18
CA MET A 167 -0.64 -10.69 -1.88
C MET A 167 -0.64 -10.41 -0.38
N ILE A 168 -0.60 -9.12 -0.01
CA ILE A 168 -0.83 -8.64 1.35
C ILE A 168 -2.16 -7.92 1.38
N VAL A 169 -3.08 -8.37 2.25
CA VAL A 169 -4.45 -7.88 2.27
C VAL A 169 -5.02 -7.87 3.69
N PRO A 170 -5.62 -6.75 4.14
CA PRO A 170 -6.39 -6.73 5.39
C PRO A 170 -7.79 -7.31 5.14
N VAL A 171 -8.19 -8.29 5.96
CA VAL A 171 -9.49 -8.97 5.86
C VAL A 171 -10.26 -8.81 7.16
N GLY A 172 -11.52 -8.45 7.07
CA GLY A 172 -12.44 -8.31 8.18
C GLY A 172 -13.54 -7.29 7.93
N LEU A 173 -14.61 -7.38 8.71
CA LEU A 173 -15.78 -6.52 8.61
C LEU A 173 -15.53 -5.11 9.20
N PRO A 174 -16.29 -4.09 8.77
CA PRO A 174 -16.26 -2.77 9.38
C PRO A 174 -16.49 -2.86 10.90
N ASN A 175 -15.73 -2.06 11.66
CA ASN A 175 -15.84 -1.98 13.14
C ASN A 175 -15.53 -3.28 13.90
N GLN A 176 -15.01 -4.29 13.24
CA GLN A 176 -14.51 -5.52 13.86
C GLN A 176 -12.97 -5.60 13.79
N LYS A 177 -12.40 -6.62 14.43
CA LYS A 177 -11.00 -6.95 14.30
C LYS A 177 -10.73 -7.38 12.86
N GLN A 178 -9.76 -6.71 12.21
CA GLN A 178 -9.27 -7.08 10.89
C GLN A 178 -7.93 -7.81 11.03
N SER A 179 -7.72 -8.85 10.24
CA SER A 179 -6.47 -9.59 10.17
C SER A 179 -5.71 -9.22 8.90
N LEU A 180 -4.45 -8.84 9.03
CA LEU A 180 -3.56 -8.68 7.88
C LEU A 180 -3.09 -10.06 7.44
N LEU A 181 -3.42 -10.45 6.21
CA LEU A 181 -3.09 -11.74 5.64
C LEU A 181 -1.97 -11.60 4.60
N LYS A 182 -1.06 -12.57 4.63
CA LYS A 182 -0.14 -12.89 3.54
C LYS A 182 -0.71 -14.09 2.79
N VAL A 183 -0.98 -13.92 1.51
CA VAL A 183 -1.55 -14.93 0.63
C VAL A 183 -0.51 -15.23 -0.45
N VAL A 184 -0.10 -16.48 -0.56
CA VAL A 184 0.79 -16.97 -1.62
C VAL A 184 0.00 -17.85 -2.58
N LYS A 185 -0.01 -17.51 -3.87
CA LYS A 185 -0.65 -18.32 -4.89
C LYS A 185 0.26 -19.48 -5.27
N THR A 186 -0.21 -20.71 -5.10
CA THR A 186 0.52 -21.94 -5.46
C THR A 186 -0.21 -22.71 -6.56
N GLU A 187 0.43 -23.70 -7.15
CA GLU A 187 -0.22 -24.59 -8.12
C GLU A 187 -1.39 -25.39 -7.51
N LYS A 188 -1.39 -25.57 -6.19
CA LYS A 188 -2.40 -26.36 -5.45
C LYS A 188 -3.49 -25.50 -4.81
N GLY A 189 -3.44 -24.18 -4.94
CA GLY A 189 -4.35 -23.23 -4.31
C GLY A 189 -3.64 -22.10 -3.60
N LEU A 190 -4.19 -21.61 -2.50
CA LEU A 190 -3.65 -20.49 -1.73
C LEU A 190 -3.04 -20.98 -0.42
N ASP A 191 -1.82 -20.55 -0.14
CA ASP A 191 -1.22 -20.61 1.20
C ASP A 191 -1.47 -19.29 1.91
N ILE A 192 -2.17 -19.31 3.04
CA ILE A 192 -2.65 -18.13 3.75
C ILE A 192 -2.08 -18.13 5.15
N LYS A 193 -1.39 -17.01 5.49
CA LYS A 193 -0.84 -16.78 6.82
C LYS A 193 -1.38 -15.49 7.40
N GLU A 194 -1.93 -15.54 8.61
CA GLU A 194 -2.24 -14.34 9.39
C GLU A 194 -0.93 -13.75 9.95
N LEU A 195 -0.72 -12.45 9.74
CA LEU A 195 0.48 -11.74 10.17
C LEU A 195 0.26 -10.99 11.47
N MET A 196 -0.79 -10.17 11.54
CA MET A 196 -1.11 -9.35 12.70
C MET A 196 -2.53 -8.78 12.61
N SER A 197 -3.03 -8.26 13.74
CA SER A 197 -4.27 -7.47 13.75
C SER A 197 -4.02 -6.05 13.27
N VAL A 198 -4.95 -5.51 12.46
CA VAL A 198 -4.86 -4.18 11.86
C VAL A 198 -6.22 -3.47 11.89
N ARG A 199 -6.19 -2.18 11.51
CA ARG A 199 -7.40 -1.39 11.27
C ARG A 199 -7.22 -0.56 10.00
N PHE A 200 -7.99 -0.87 8.97
CA PHE A 200 -8.04 -0.14 7.70
C PHE A 200 -9.44 0.41 7.44
N VAL A 201 -9.51 1.43 6.57
CA VAL A 201 -10.77 1.84 5.94
C VAL A 201 -11.31 0.68 5.10
N GLN A 202 -12.64 0.55 5.07
CA GLN A 202 -13.26 -0.53 4.29
C GLN A 202 -13.19 -0.24 2.80
N MET A 203 -12.82 -1.25 2.01
CA MET A 203 -12.91 -1.20 0.56
C MET A 203 -14.38 -1.09 0.16
N LYS A 204 -14.68 -0.25 -0.81
CA LYS A 204 -16.05 0.00 -1.28
C LYS A 204 -16.12 -0.17 -2.78
N GLU A 205 -17.24 -0.67 -3.27
CA GLU A 205 -17.53 -0.80 -4.70
C GLU A 205 -17.78 0.55 -5.39
N GLY A 206 -17.58 0.56 -6.70
CA GLY A 206 -17.88 1.66 -7.58
C GLY A 206 -16.88 2.81 -7.53
N LEU A 207 -17.06 3.77 -8.43
CA LEU A 207 -16.24 4.97 -8.60
C LEU A 207 -16.87 6.18 -7.94
N VAL A 208 -16.03 7.13 -7.51
CA VAL A 208 -16.46 8.41 -6.97
C VAL A 208 -15.78 9.54 -7.74
N ASN A 209 -16.55 10.31 -8.48
CA ASN A 209 -16.12 11.39 -9.38
C ASN A 209 -16.17 12.79 -8.75
N ILE A 210 -16.05 12.89 -7.44
CA ILE A 210 -15.98 14.17 -6.68
C ILE A 210 -14.56 14.51 -6.32
#